data_0aca87b496534d77381ed6c69019a6c5
#
_entry.id   0aca87b496534d77381ed6c69019a6c5
#
_cell.length_a   1.000
_cell.length_b   1.000
_cell.length_c   1.000
_cell.angle_alpha   90.00
_cell.angle_beta   90.00
_cell.angle_gamma   90.00
#
_symmetry.space_group_name_H-M   'P 1'
#
loop_
_entity.id
_entity.type
_entity.pdbx_description
1 polymer ?
#
loop_
_entity_poly.entity_id
_entity_poly.type
_entity_poly.pdbx_seq_one_letter_code
_entity_poly.pdbx_strand_id
1 'polypeptide(L)'
;MLAAGEIGKLNMVNAVYDRQSSIGAWQYTIPKDADASTCDWNRFIEATAKMEFDAKKFFWWRAFKEVGTGVAGDLFIHLLSGTHFMTNSKGPETIFSTGQFSHWNDGRNLPDVMSGVMQYGNTAEHPAFQLTLQVNFVSGTGGQEVIRLIGSEGVMDVKGNTISVKHSIMPEAPGFGGYDSVFTLPKSLQEEMTREYNAKWTEAQRKRPIKEDVIFKAPPGYDEHVDHFTNFFDAIRNGTSVVEDATFGFRAAAPALACNESYFNKKIIQWDPVNMKLK
;
A
#
# COMPACT_ATOMS: atom_id res chain seq x y z
N MET A 1 8.53 14.91 -6.17
CA MET A 1 8.17 15.29 -4.78
C MET A 1 8.86 14.40 -3.75
N LEU A 2 8.59 13.09 -3.67
CA LEU A 2 9.21 12.21 -2.65
C LEU A 2 10.74 12.23 -2.74
N ALA A 3 11.31 11.95 -3.92
CA ALA A 3 12.75 11.99 -4.15
C ALA A 3 13.41 13.39 -3.93
N ALA A 4 12.60 14.46 -4.00
CA ALA A 4 13.06 15.81 -3.67
C ALA A 4 13.00 16.14 -2.16
N GLY A 5 12.60 15.16 -1.33
CA GLY A 5 12.51 15.34 0.12
C GLY A 5 11.34 16.17 0.60
N GLU A 6 10.24 16.26 -0.18
CA GLU A 6 9.11 17.13 0.13
C GLU A 6 8.47 16.86 1.51
N ILE A 7 8.51 15.63 1.97
CA ILE A 7 8.00 15.21 3.29
C ILE A 7 9.12 14.83 4.28
N GLY A 8 10.37 15.18 3.99
CA GLY A 8 11.53 14.75 4.76
C GLY A 8 11.82 13.25 4.58
N LYS A 9 12.33 12.60 5.63
CA LYS A 9 12.70 11.18 5.61
C LYS A 9 11.46 10.29 5.72
N LEU A 10 11.15 9.50 4.68
CA LEU A 10 10.08 8.50 4.70
C LEU A 10 10.26 7.52 5.86
N ASN A 11 9.19 7.21 6.59
CA ASN A 11 9.19 6.25 7.70
C ASN A 11 8.01 5.28 7.69
N MET A 12 6.89 5.63 7.05
CA MET A 12 5.72 4.75 6.94
C MET A 12 4.95 5.01 5.66
N VAL A 13 4.34 3.96 5.12
CA VAL A 13 3.37 4.04 4.03
C VAL A 13 2.09 3.33 4.48
N ASN A 14 0.93 3.98 4.34
CA ASN A 14 -0.37 3.37 4.54
C ASN A 14 -1.09 3.32 3.20
N ALA A 15 -1.40 2.12 2.73
CA ALA A 15 -2.02 1.91 1.43
C ALA A 15 -3.35 1.17 1.60
N VAL A 16 -4.41 1.75 1.04
CA VAL A 16 -5.79 1.31 1.21
C VAL A 16 -6.46 1.17 -0.14
N TYR A 17 -7.16 0.05 -0.35
CA TYR A 17 -8.02 -0.17 -1.51
C TYR A 17 -9.35 -0.79 -1.08
N ASP A 18 -10.22 0.03 -0.53
CA ASP A 18 -11.52 -0.40 -0.03
C ASP A 18 -12.61 -0.36 -1.11
N ARG A 19 -13.60 -1.23 -0.98
CA ARG A 19 -14.76 -1.33 -1.86
C ARG A 19 -16.06 -1.42 -1.05
N GLN A 20 -17.20 -1.09 -1.68
CA GLN A 20 -18.52 -1.11 -1.04
C GLN A 20 -19.59 -1.50 -2.06
N SER A 21 -19.44 -2.62 -2.74
CA SER A 21 -20.44 -3.13 -3.70
C SER A 21 -20.24 -4.62 -3.97
N SER A 22 -21.33 -5.29 -4.43
CA SER A 22 -21.26 -6.69 -4.83
C SER A 22 -20.29 -6.93 -6.00
N ILE A 23 -20.31 -6.06 -7.00
CA ILE A 23 -19.37 -6.11 -8.13
C ILE A 23 -17.92 -5.89 -7.61
N GLY A 24 -17.74 -4.93 -6.69
CA GLY A 24 -16.46 -4.71 -6.03
C GLY A 24 -15.96 -5.92 -5.24
N ALA A 25 -16.86 -6.71 -4.70
CA ALA A 25 -16.58 -7.99 -4.03
C ALA A 25 -16.54 -9.20 -4.97
N TRP A 26 -16.46 -8.94 -6.29
CA TRP A 26 -16.36 -9.93 -7.37
C TRP A 26 -17.60 -10.81 -7.60
N GLN A 27 -18.78 -10.39 -7.13
CA GLN A 27 -20.03 -11.07 -7.43
C GLN A 27 -20.57 -10.64 -8.82
N TYR A 28 -19.96 -11.16 -9.85
CA TYR A 28 -20.36 -10.88 -11.23
C TYR A 28 -21.59 -11.73 -11.62
N THR A 29 -22.33 -11.26 -12.63
CA THR A 29 -23.44 -12.02 -13.20
C THR A 29 -22.91 -13.33 -13.81
N ILE A 30 -23.52 -14.45 -13.41
CA ILE A 30 -23.26 -15.76 -14.01
C ILE A 30 -24.32 -15.99 -15.09
N PRO A 31 -23.94 -16.20 -16.37
CA PRO A 31 -24.88 -16.53 -17.42
C PRO A 31 -25.70 -17.80 -17.10
N LYS A 32 -26.96 -17.85 -17.50
CA LYS A 32 -27.87 -18.99 -17.20
C LYS A 32 -27.45 -20.27 -17.93
N ASP A 33 -26.75 -20.14 -19.05
CA ASP A 33 -26.22 -21.20 -19.89
C ASP A 33 -24.77 -21.56 -19.58
N ALA A 34 -24.25 -21.07 -18.46
CA ALA A 34 -22.89 -21.37 -18.02
C ALA A 34 -22.77 -22.83 -17.59
N ASP A 35 -22.13 -23.66 -18.41
CA ASP A 35 -21.83 -25.05 -18.14
C ASP A 35 -20.47 -25.47 -18.75
N ALA A 36 -20.08 -26.72 -18.60
CA ALA A 36 -18.81 -27.24 -19.12
C ALA A 36 -18.72 -27.26 -20.67
N SER A 37 -19.83 -27.09 -21.39
CA SER A 37 -19.85 -27.02 -22.85
C SER A 37 -19.72 -25.60 -23.39
N THR A 38 -20.14 -24.61 -22.60
CA THR A 38 -20.08 -23.18 -22.93
C THR A 38 -18.85 -22.46 -22.33
N CYS A 39 -18.25 -23.05 -21.29
CA CYS A 39 -17.02 -22.54 -20.64
C CYS A 39 -15.86 -23.52 -20.89
N ASP A 40 -14.73 -23.03 -21.37
CA ASP A 40 -13.51 -23.85 -21.54
C ASP A 40 -12.85 -24.15 -20.18
N TRP A 41 -13.60 -24.90 -19.36
CA TRP A 41 -13.26 -25.21 -17.99
C TRP A 41 -11.93 -25.95 -17.86
N ASN A 42 -11.72 -26.99 -18.67
CA ASN A 42 -10.51 -27.79 -18.57
C ASN A 42 -9.25 -26.99 -18.83
N ARG A 43 -9.28 -26.07 -19.79
CA ARG A 43 -8.19 -25.16 -20.07
C ARG A 43 -8.02 -24.12 -18.98
N PHE A 44 -9.12 -23.61 -18.40
CA PHE A 44 -9.09 -22.65 -17.32
C PHE A 44 -8.41 -23.22 -16.07
N ILE A 45 -8.65 -24.49 -15.74
CA ILE A 45 -8.08 -25.16 -14.55
C ILE A 45 -6.81 -25.97 -14.86
N GLU A 46 -6.26 -25.93 -16.07
CA GLU A 46 -5.15 -26.78 -16.51
C GLU A 46 -3.95 -26.76 -15.55
N ALA A 47 -3.63 -25.60 -15.00
CA ALA A 47 -2.52 -25.37 -14.07
C ALA A 47 -2.90 -25.61 -12.59
N THR A 48 -4.12 -26.06 -12.30
CA THR A 48 -4.63 -26.23 -10.94
C THR A 48 -5.03 -27.69 -10.67
N ALA A 49 -5.59 -27.95 -9.49
CA ALA A 49 -6.15 -29.27 -9.17
C ALA A 49 -7.36 -29.58 -10.06
N LYS A 50 -7.43 -30.79 -10.62
CA LYS A 50 -8.60 -31.26 -11.38
C LYS A 50 -9.84 -31.21 -10.49
N MET A 51 -10.91 -30.60 -10.98
CA MET A 51 -12.18 -30.47 -10.29
C MET A 51 -13.33 -30.42 -11.29
N GLU A 52 -14.54 -30.77 -10.84
CA GLU A 52 -15.77 -30.61 -11.62
C GLU A 52 -16.04 -29.16 -11.94
N PHE A 53 -16.79 -28.91 -13.04
CA PHE A 53 -17.19 -27.57 -13.42
C PHE A 53 -17.99 -26.89 -12.30
N ASP A 54 -17.60 -25.68 -11.97
CA ASP A 54 -18.28 -24.81 -11.02
C ASP A 54 -18.36 -23.41 -11.61
N ALA A 55 -19.57 -22.98 -11.95
CA ALA A 55 -19.80 -21.67 -12.54
C ALA A 55 -19.34 -20.51 -11.63
N LYS A 56 -19.49 -20.64 -10.30
CA LYS A 56 -18.96 -19.64 -9.37
C LYS A 56 -17.45 -19.57 -9.43
N LYS A 57 -16.75 -20.70 -9.40
CA LYS A 57 -15.29 -20.72 -9.50
C LYS A 57 -14.79 -20.21 -10.85
N PHE A 58 -15.57 -20.32 -11.91
CA PHE A 58 -15.20 -19.75 -13.21
C PHE A 58 -15.43 -18.23 -13.26
N PHE A 59 -16.60 -17.72 -12.89
CA PHE A 59 -16.95 -16.31 -13.02
C PHE A 59 -16.48 -15.45 -11.83
N TRP A 60 -16.42 -16.05 -10.61
CA TRP A 60 -15.97 -15.38 -9.39
C TRP A 60 -14.61 -15.90 -8.93
N TRP A 61 -13.75 -16.31 -9.87
CA TRP A 61 -12.48 -17.01 -9.62
C TRP A 61 -11.59 -16.34 -8.57
N ARG A 62 -11.63 -15.02 -8.50
CA ARG A 62 -10.86 -14.25 -7.51
C ARG A 62 -11.22 -14.57 -6.06
N ALA A 63 -12.43 -15.07 -5.81
CA ALA A 63 -12.93 -15.39 -4.48
C ALA A 63 -12.53 -16.80 -3.99
N PHE A 64 -11.89 -17.62 -4.85
CA PHE A 64 -11.61 -19.04 -4.58
C PHE A 64 -10.12 -19.36 -4.71
N LYS A 65 -9.51 -19.89 -3.64
CA LYS A 65 -8.06 -20.19 -3.57
C LYS A 65 -7.58 -21.23 -4.58
N GLU A 66 -8.48 -22.07 -5.09
CA GLU A 66 -8.15 -23.12 -6.06
C GLU A 66 -7.88 -22.55 -7.45
N VAL A 67 -8.44 -21.41 -7.78
CA VAL A 67 -8.39 -20.80 -9.12
C VAL A 67 -8.00 -19.33 -9.10
N GLY A 68 -7.84 -18.72 -7.92
CA GLY A 68 -7.52 -17.31 -7.75
C GLY A 68 -6.64 -17.05 -6.53
N THR A 69 -6.34 -15.78 -6.32
CA THR A 69 -5.40 -15.33 -5.29
C THR A 69 -6.02 -14.33 -4.28
N GLY A 70 -7.30 -14.03 -4.45
CA GLY A 70 -8.06 -13.16 -3.55
C GLY A 70 -7.53 -11.75 -3.44
N VAL A 71 -7.85 -11.11 -2.34
CA VAL A 71 -7.42 -9.73 -2.01
C VAL A 71 -5.92 -9.54 -2.16
N ALA A 72 -5.14 -10.50 -1.71
CA ALA A 72 -3.67 -10.37 -1.73
C ALA A 72 -3.13 -10.25 -3.16
N GLY A 73 -3.45 -11.22 -4.04
CA GLY A 73 -2.90 -11.22 -5.39
C GLY A 73 -3.59 -10.26 -6.35
N ASP A 74 -4.86 -9.86 -6.09
CA ASP A 74 -5.62 -9.02 -7.01
C ASP A 74 -5.59 -7.52 -6.61
N LEU A 75 -5.51 -7.19 -5.33
CA LEU A 75 -5.57 -5.81 -4.86
C LEU A 75 -4.30 -5.31 -4.16
N PHE A 76 -3.67 -6.11 -3.30
CA PHE A 76 -2.42 -5.68 -2.69
C PHE A 76 -1.32 -5.46 -3.74
N ILE A 77 -1.37 -6.14 -4.88
CA ILE A 77 -0.41 -5.94 -5.97
C ILE A 77 -0.43 -4.49 -6.49
N HIS A 78 -1.62 -3.87 -6.62
CA HIS A 78 -1.74 -2.47 -7.06
C HIS A 78 -1.11 -1.51 -6.04
N LEU A 79 -1.36 -1.75 -4.75
CA LEU A 79 -0.80 -0.95 -3.68
C LEU A 79 0.74 -1.11 -3.57
N LEU A 80 1.22 -2.32 -3.82
CA LEU A 80 2.66 -2.62 -3.83
C LEU A 80 3.36 -2.02 -5.05
N SER A 81 2.80 -2.17 -6.27
CA SER A 81 3.40 -1.56 -7.46
C SER A 81 3.45 -0.04 -7.34
N GLY A 82 2.36 0.60 -6.89
CA GLY A 82 2.36 2.04 -6.62
C GLY A 82 3.40 2.46 -5.57
N THR A 83 3.50 1.71 -4.46
CA THR A 83 4.51 1.96 -3.43
C THR A 83 5.93 1.80 -3.98
N HIS A 84 6.21 0.70 -4.69
CA HIS A 84 7.54 0.44 -5.27
C HIS A 84 7.92 1.48 -6.32
N PHE A 85 6.97 1.89 -7.17
CA PHE A 85 7.19 2.94 -8.15
C PHE A 85 7.61 4.26 -7.49
N MET A 86 6.86 4.69 -6.46
CA MET A 86 7.13 5.96 -5.77
C MET A 86 8.42 5.96 -4.95
N THR A 87 8.77 4.81 -4.35
CA THR A 87 9.94 4.69 -3.46
C THR A 87 11.18 4.13 -4.16
N ASN A 88 11.06 3.67 -5.40
CA ASN A 88 12.06 2.90 -6.13
C ASN A 88 12.53 1.64 -5.37
N SER A 89 11.61 1.03 -4.60
CA SER A 89 11.92 -0.13 -3.77
C SER A 89 11.96 -1.43 -4.55
N LYS A 90 12.84 -2.35 -4.12
CA LYS A 90 12.90 -3.73 -4.64
C LYS A 90 11.98 -4.69 -3.92
N GLY A 91 11.36 -4.28 -2.81
CA GLY A 91 10.43 -5.10 -2.02
C GLY A 91 10.75 -5.12 -0.52
N PRO A 92 9.85 -5.70 0.28
CA PRO A 92 10.01 -5.83 1.73
C PRO A 92 11.01 -6.92 2.11
N GLU A 93 11.44 -6.93 3.39
CA GLU A 93 12.23 -7.99 3.99
C GLU A 93 11.37 -8.94 4.82
N THR A 94 10.30 -8.41 5.44
CA THR A 94 9.34 -9.21 6.23
C THR A 94 7.91 -8.88 5.84
N ILE A 95 7.05 -9.89 5.85
CA ILE A 95 5.65 -9.81 5.45
C ILE A 95 4.81 -10.55 6.47
N PHE A 96 3.79 -9.87 7.00
CA PHE A 96 2.75 -10.46 7.83
C PHE A 96 1.39 -10.01 7.35
N SER A 97 0.41 -10.92 7.36
CA SER A 97 -0.96 -10.55 7.03
C SER A 97 -1.98 -11.32 7.86
N THR A 98 -3.16 -10.72 7.96
CA THR A 98 -4.34 -11.31 8.57
C THR A 98 -5.57 -10.99 7.71
N GLY A 99 -6.60 -11.82 7.83
CA GLY A 99 -7.84 -11.63 7.09
C GLY A 99 -9.01 -12.32 7.77
N GLN A 100 -10.20 -11.93 7.38
CA GLN A 100 -11.43 -12.51 7.92
C GLN A 100 -12.54 -12.49 6.87
N PHE A 101 -13.55 -13.35 7.06
CA PHE A 101 -14.81 -13.31 6.36
C PHE A 101 -15.76 -12.44 7.18
N SER A 102 -16.17 -11.29 6.62
CA SER A 102 -16.96 -10.29 7.35
C SER A 102 -18.43 -10.24 6.89
N HIS A 103 -18.66 -10.12 5.60
CA HIS A 103 -19.99 -9.88 5.06
C HIS A 103 -20.40 -10.88 3.96
N TRP A 104 -19.50 -11.21 3.05
CA TRP A 104 -19.80 -11.95 1.83
C TRP A 104 -19.80 -13.46 2.06
N ASN A 105 -20.96 -13.99 2.56
CA ASN A 105 -21.19 -15.43 2.80
C ASN A 105 -21.70 -16.12 1.52
N ASP A 106 -20.98 -16.01 0.43
CA ASP A 106 -21.36 -16.48 -0.91
C ASP A 106 -20.70 -17.79 -1.33
N GLY A 107 -20.02 -18.44 -0.40
CA GLY A 107 -19.28 -19.70 -0.61
C GLY A 107 -17.77 -19.48 -0.91
N ARG A 108 -17.30 -18.24 -0.94
CA ARG A 108 -15.85 -17.93 -1.08
C ARG A 108 -15.03 -18.58 0.02
N ASN A 109 -13.77 -18.88 -0.30
CA ASN A 109 -12.81 -19.41 0.68
C ASN A 109 -11.53 -18.53 0.80
N LEU A 110 -11.59 -17.32 0.22
CA LEU A 110 -10.63 -16.24 0.43
C LEU A 110 -11.30 -15.07 1.14
N PRO A 111 -10.62 -14.40 2.10
CA PRO A 111 -11.21 -13.35 2.93
C PRO A 111 -11.70 -12.14 2.14
N ASP A 112 -12.73 -11.47 2.63
CA ASP A 112 -13.29 -10.22 2.09
C ASP A 112 -12.77 -8.97 2.82
N VAL A 113 -12.11 -9.17 3.95
CA VAL A 113 -11.33 -8.14 4.67
C VAL A 113 -9.94 -8.68 4.93
N MET A 114 -8.90 -7.94 4.50
CA MET A 114 -7.52 -8.35 4.69
C MET A 114 -6.62 -7.15 4.97
N SER A 115 -5.67 -7.34 5.90
CA SER A 115 -4.62 -6.37 6.20
C SER A 115 -3.25 -7.03 6.14
N GLY A 116 -2.27 -6.27 5.70
CA GLY A 116 -0.87 -6.68 5.66
C GLY A 116 0.04 -5.64 6.32
N VAL A 117 1.13 -6.10 6.91
CA VAL A 117 2.22 -5.26 7.43
C VAL A 117 3.53 -5.78 6.86
N MET A 118 4.32 -4.89 6.30
CA MET A 118 5.60 -5.21 5.69
C MET A 118 6.70 -4.28 6.19
N GLN A 119 7.91 -4.80 6.36
CA GLN A 119 9.09 -4.00 6.70
C GLN A 119 10.03 -3.94 5.50
N TYR A 120 10.46 -2.72 5.19
CA TYR A 120 11.44 -2.41 4.16
C TYR A 120 12.74 -1.97 4.82
N GLY A 121 13.85 -2.59 4.43
CA GLY A 121 15.19 -2.24 4.89
C GLY A 121 15.67 -0.90 4.33
N ASN A 122 16.74 -0.37 4.92
CA ASN A 122 17.42 0.82 4.39
C ASN A 122 18.22 0.45 3.14
N THR A 123 18.07 1.23 2.07
CA THR A 123 18.77 1.06 0.79
C THR A 123 19.40 2.37 0.33
N ALA A 124 20.03 2.38 -0.83
CA ALA A 124 20.49 3.62 -1.46
C ALA A 124 19.31 4.49 -1.97
N GLU A 125 18.18 3.84 -2.30
CA GLU A 125 17.02 4.47 -2.95
C GLU A 125 16.04 5.08 -1.92
N HIS A 126 15.92 4.44 -0.74
CA HIS A 126 14.99 4.87 0.30
C HIS A 126 15.47 4.49 1.71
N PRO A 127 15.11 5.26 2.75
CA PRO A 127 15.30 4.85 4.13
C PRO A 127 14.46 3.61 4.47
N ALA A 128 14.73 2.97 5.61
CA ALA A 128 13.84 1.94 6.15
C ALA A 128 12.46 2.54 6.46
N PHE A 129 11.40 1.80 6.09
CA PHE A 129 10.01 2.18 6.39
C PHE A 129 9.12 0.97 6.61
N GLN A 130 7.96 1.18 7.21
CA GLN A 130 6.88 0.19 7.30
C GLN A 130 5.80 0.50 6.27
N LEU A 131 5.26 -0.55 5.64
CA LEU A 131 4.06 -0.48 4.81
C LEU A 131 2.92 -1.21 5.51
N THR A 132 1.77 -0.54 5.63
CA THR A 132 0.50 -1.18 5.97
C THR A 132 -0.39 -1.25 4.75
N LEU A 133 -0.98 -2.41 4.52
CA LEU A 133 -1.93 -2.68 3.44
C LEU A 133 -3.32 -2.94 4.04
N GLN A 134 -4.36 -2.37 3.45
CA GLN A 134 -5.74 -2.60 3.84
C GLN A 134 -6.62 -2.77 2.62
N VAL A 135 -7.44 -3.81 2.64
CA VAL A 135 -8.59 -3.98 1.74
C VAL A 135 -9.79 -4.44 2.56
N ASN A 136 -10.90 -3.73 2.37
CA ASN A 136 -12.18 -4.07 2.98
C ASN A 136 -13.29 -3.96 1.90
N PHE A 137 -14.00 -5.07 1.65
CA PHE A 137 -15.09 -5.09 0.67
C PHE A 137 -16.43 -4.60 1.22
N VAL A 138 -16.45 -4.19 2.50
CA VAL A 138 -17.60 -3.59 3.18
C VAL A 138 -17.11 -2.45 4.05
N SER A 139 -16.56 -1.42 3.42
CA SER A 139 -15.82 -0.35 4.08
C SER A 139 -16.71 0.64 4.86
N GLY A 140 -18.02 0.64 4.59
CA GLY A 140 -18.99 1.56 5.22
C GLY A 140 -18.95 3.00 4.68
N THR A 141 -17.94 3.37 3.90
CA THR A 141 -17.73 4.74 3.39
C THR A 141 -17.70 4.84 1.87
N GLY A 142 -17.96 3.74 1.17
CA GLY A 142 -17.79 3.63 -0.28
C GLY A 142 -16.39 3.17 -0.68
N GLY A 143 -16.13 3.09 -1.99
CA GLY A 143 -14.80 2.73 -2.51
C GLY A 143 -13.77 3.80 -2.21
N GLN A 144 -12.54 3.37 -1.88
CA GLN A 144 -11.42 4.27 -1.63
C GLN A 144 -10.13 3.60 -2.09
N GLU A 145 -9.33 4.37 -2.83
CA GLU A 145 -7.96 4.00 -3.15
C GLU A 145 -7.05 5.17 -2.77
N VAL A 146 -6.11 4.91 -1.88
CA VAL A 146 -5.15 5.92 -1.44
C VAL A 146 -3.85 5.28 -1.01
N ILE A 147 -2.72 5.87 -1.41
CA ILE A 147 -1.41 5.59 -0.87
C ILE A 147 -0.93 6.84 -0.13
N ARG A 148 -0.79 6.72 1.18
CA ARG A 148 -0.30 7.78 2.06
C ARG A 148 1.14 7.49 2.45
N LEU A 149 2.06 8.37 2.05
CA LEU A 149 3.46 8.34 2.43
C LEU A 149 3.67 9.31 3.59
N ILE A 150 4.26 8.83 4.67
CA ILE A 150 4.49 9.58 5.91
C ILE A 150 6.00 9.75 6.11
N GLY A 151 6.41 10.98 6.21
CA GLY A 151 7.80 11.35 6.43
C GLY A 151 8.01 12.16 7.70
N SER A 152 9.26 12.51 7.98
CA SER A 152 9.64 13.28 9.18
C SER A 152 9.14 14.73 9.17
N GLU A 153 8.75 15.26 8.00
CA GLU A 153 8.38 16.68 7.83
C GLU A 153 6.99 16.86 7.22
N GLY A 154 6.25 15.78 6.97
CA GLY A 154 4.91 15.85 6.43
C GLY A 154 4.36 14.53 5.94
N VAL A 155 3.19 14.60 5.31
CA VAL A 155 2.50 13.47 4.67
C VAL A 155 2.15 13.81 3.24
N MET A 156 2.20 12.81 2.36
CA MET A 156 1.81 12.89 0.97
C MET A 156 0.73 11.86 0.70
N ASP A 157 -0.46 12.30 0.30
CA ASP A 157 -1.55 11.42 -0.12
C ASP A 157 -1.63 11.40 -1.64
N VAL A 158 -1.57 10.21 -2.21
CA VAL A 158 -1.80 9.94 -3.64
C VAL A 158 -3.17 9.29 -3.77
N LYS A 159 -4.10 9.99 -4.44
CA LYS A 159 -5.48 9.55 -4.63
C LYS A 159 -5.94 9.86 -6.04
N GLY A 160 -6.08 8.81 -6.87
CA GLY A 160 -6.35 8.99 -8.30
C GLY A 160 -5.38 9.99 -8.90
N ASN A 161 -5.88 10.96 -9.65
CA ASN A 161 -5.10 11.98 -10.34
C ASN A 161 -4.71 13.20 -9.45
N THR A 162 -4.68 13.01 -8.13
CA THR A 162 -4.36 14.09 -7.18
C THR A 162 -3.29 13.64 -6.19
N ILE A 163 -2.29 14.50 -5.98
CA ILE A 163 -1.32 14.37 -4.91
C ILE A 163 -1.49 15.58 -3.99
N SER A 164 -1.68 15.34 -2.69
CA SER A 164 -1.72 16.40 -1.69
C SER A 164 -0.61 16.19 -0.65
N VAL A 165 0.14 17.24 -0.38
CA VAL A 165 1.21 17.23 0.64
C VAL A 165 0.80 18.19 1.75
N LYS A 166 0.83 17.69 2.99
CA LYS A 166 0.68 18.50 4.20
C LYS A 166 1.96 18.47 4.98
N HIS A 167 2.47 19.65 5.32
CA HIS A 167 3.71 19.78 6.06
C HIS A 167 3.48 19.85 7.58
N SER A 168 4.35 19.19 8.34
CA SER A 168 4.37 19.23 9.79
C SER A 168 5.80 19.01 10.28
N ILE A 169 6.56 20.09 10.28
CA ILE A 169 7.99 20.08 10.65
C ILE A 169 8.09 20.29 12.16
N MET A 170 8.85 19.44 12.84
CA MET A 170 9.12 19.62 14.28
C MET A 170 10.06 20.80 14.51
N PRO A 171 9.95 21.52 15.67
CA PRO A 171 10.94 22.47 16.08
C PRO A 171 12.32 21.83 16.25
N GLU A 172 13.40 22.61 16.10
CA GLU A 172 14.75 22.15 16.41
C GLU A 172 14.94 21.88 17.91
N ALA A 173 14.34 22.75 18.75
CA ALA A 173 14.37 22.57 20.19
C ALA A 173 13.44 21.42 20.62
N PRO A 174 13.86 20.57 21.57
CA PRO A 174 12.99 19.58 22.17
C PRO A 174 11.82 20.25 22.89
N GLY A 175 10.71 19.53 23.07
CA GLY A 175 9.61 19.99 23.90
C GLY A 175 10.05 20.26 25.35
N PHE A 176 9.46 21.27 25.97
CA PHE A 176 9.71 21.62 27.36
C PHE A 176 8.38 21.85 28.09
N GLY A 177 8.16 21.11 29.18
CA GLY A 177 6.88 21.10 29.89
C GLY A 177 5.89 20.06 29.32
N GLY A 178 4.67 20.10 29.79
CA GLY A 178 3.63 19.13 29.42
C GLY A 178 3.75 17.81 30.17
N TYR A 179 3.88 16.70 29.46
CA TYR A 179 3.97 15.34 30.05
C TYR A 179 5.33 14.97 30.62
N ASP A 180 6.35 15.83 30.50
CA ASP A 180 7.70 15.60 31.03
C ASP A 180 7.81 15.81 32.55
N SER A 181 6.69 16.11 33.20
CA SER A 181 6.59 16.29 34.65
C SER A 181 7.31 17.52 35.22
N VAL A 182 7.86 18.41 34.40
CA VAL A 182 8.58 19.60 34.88
C VAL A 182 7.75 20.43 35.83
N PHE A 183 6.43 20.52 35.65
CA PHE A 183 5.50 21.28 36.50
C PHE A 183 5.24 20.67 37.86
N THR A 184 5.71 19.45 38.14
CA THR A 184 5.65 18.81 39.46
C THR A 184 6.86 19.13 40.33
N LEU A 185 7.89 19.76 39.77
CA LEU A 185 9.11 20.15 40.46
C LEU A 185 8.90 21.42 41.33
N PRO A 186 9.74 21.69 42.34
CA PRO A 186 9.72 22.96 43.05
C PRO A 186 9.87 24.16 42.10
N LYS A 187 9.17 25.26 42.39
CA LYS A 187 9.18 26.45 41.50
C LYS A 187 10.57 26.98 41.16
N SER A 188 11.47 27.03 42.15
CA SER A 188 12.85 27.46 41.92
C SER A 188 13.56 26.64 40.84
N LEU A 189 13.35 25.32 40.87
CA LEU A 189 13.93 24.40 39.85
C LEU A 189 13.28 24.58 38.49
N GLN A 190 11.95 24.76 38.44
CA GLN A 190 11.24 25.07 37.18
C GLN A 190 11.79 26.36 36.54
N GLU A 191 12.00 27.42 37.33
CA GLU A 191 12.54 28.68 36.85
C GLU A 191 13.99 28.56 36.34
N GLU A 192 14.82 27.79 37.06
CA GLU A 192 16.20 27.49 36.65
C GLU A 192 16.22 26.74 35.32
N MET A 193 15.50 25.64 35.21
CA MET A 193 15.40 24.82 33.98
C MET A 193 14.85 25.65 32.80
N THR A 194 13.86 26.52 33.07
CA THR A 194 13.31 27.42 32.04
C THR A 194 14.34 28.42 31.54
N ARG A 195 15.15 28.98 32.43
CA ARG A 195 16.25 29.90 32.04
C ARG A 195 17.30 29.18 31.19
N GLU A 196 17.71 27.98 31.63
CA GLU A 196 18.69 27.18 30.89
C GLU A 196 18.17 26.80 29.48
N TYR A 197 16.90 26.33 29.41
CA TYR A 197 16.27 26.00 28.14
C TYR A 197 16.20 27.22 27.20
N ASN A 198 15.79 28.40 27.69
CA ASN A 198 15.71 29.61 26.92
C ASN A 198 17.09 30.19 26.53
N ALA A 199 18.12 29.94 27.36
CA ALA A 199 19.48 30.31 27.01
C ALA A 199 20.10 29.42 25.91
N LYS A 200 19.70 28.13 25.88
CA LYS A 200 20.18 27.15 24.90
C LYS A 200 19.48 27.27 23.55
N TRP A 201 18.19 27.56 23.54
CA TRP A 201 17.37 27.55 22.34
C TRP A 201 16.74 28.92 22.07
N THR A 202 16.95 29.45 20.88
CA THR A 202 16.32 30.69 20.44
C THR A 202 14.82 30.54 20.27
N GLU A 203 14.08 31.64 20.25
CA GLU A 203 12.64 31.64 20.00
C GLU A 203 12.27 30.99 18.65
N ALA A 204 13.07 31.25 17.61
CA ALA A 204 12.86 30.66 16.29
C ALA A 204 13.04 29.14 16.32
N GLN A 205 14.04 28.63 17.01
CA GLN A 205 14.28 27.18 17.14
C GLN A 205 13.23 26.45 17.95
N ARG A 206 12.51 27.14 18.83
CA ARG A 206 11.41 26.61 19.64
C ARG A 206 10.06 26.60 18.90
N LYS A 207 9.95 27.36 17.81
CA LYS A 207 8.73 27.40 16.98
C LYS A 207 8.79 26.34 15.88
N ARG A 208 7.60 25.82 15.52
CA ARG A 208 7.49 24.95 14.35
C ARG A 208 7.72 25.76 13.09
N PRO A 209 8.62 25.32 12.20
CA PRO A 209 8.73 25.91 10.87
C PRO A 209 7.40 25.78 10.12
N ILE A 210 7.04 26.83 9.39
CA ILE A 210 5.84 26.84 8.55
C ILE A 210 6.27 26.61 7.10
N LYS A 211 5.68 25.58 6.48
CA LYS A 211 5.82 25.32 5.05
C LYS A 211 4.41 25.10 4.49
N GLU A 212 4.10 25.76 3.39
CA GLU A 212 2.77 25.70 2.78
C GLU A 212 2.46 24.31 2.26
N ASP A 213 1.20 23.90 2.38
CA ASP A 213 0.68 22.66 1.81
C ASP A 213 0.69 22.75 0.28
N VAL A 214 0.91 21.60 -0.38
CA VAL A 214 0.96 21.51 -1.85
C VAL A 214 -0.14 20.59 -2.33
N ILE A 215 -0.87 21.02 -3.39
CA ILE A 215 -1.80 20.18 -4.12
C ILE A 215 -1.40 20.15 -5.58
N PHE A 216 -1.09 18.96 -6.08
CA PHE A 216 -0.89 18.70 -7.50
C PHE A 216 -2.10 17.94 -8.04
N LYS A 217 -2.65 18.40 -9.17
CA LYS A 217 -3.69 17.69 -9.91
C LYS A 217 -3.23 17.48 -11.34
N ALA A 218 -3.53 16.31 -11.89
CA ALA A 218 -3.32 16.08 -13.31
C ALA A 218 -4.12 17.11 -14.15
N PRO A 219 -3.64 17.47 -15.35
CA PRO A 219 -4.34 18.41 -16.21
C PRO A 219 -5.78 17.97 -16.52
N PRO A 220 -6.71 18.91 -16.77
CA PRO A 220 -8.04 18.56 -17.24
C PRO A 220 -8.00 17.70 -18.49
N GLY A 221 -8.77 16.61 -18.51
CA GLY A 221 -8.80 15.65 -19.63
C GLY A 221 -7.62 14.66 -19.64
N TYR A 222 -6.78 14.64 -18.62
CA TYR A 222 -5.76 13.60 -18.47
C TYR A 222 -6.41 12.21 -18.36
N ASP A 223 -5.88 11.27 -19.12
CA ASP A 223 -6.32 9.88 -19.15
C ASP A 223 -5.07 8.99 -19.01
N GLU A 224 -4.97 8.36 -17.87
CA GLU A 224 -3.85 7.47 -17.51
C GLU A 224 -3.76 6.24 -18.42
N HIS A 225 -4.89 5.77 -18.98
CA HIS A 225 -4.88 4.65 -19.90
C HIS A 225 -4.25 5.04 -21.24
N VAL A 226 -4.51 6.27 -21.72
CA VAL A 226 -3.87 6.78 -22.93
C VAL A 226 -2.36 6.88 -22.75
N ASP A 227 -1.89 7.41 -21.62
CA ASP A 227 -0.46 7.49 -21.30
C ASP A 227 0.16 6.10 -21.19
N HIS A 228 -0.52 5.16 -20.52
CA HIS A 228 -0.04 3.79 -20.39
C HIS A 228 0.15 3.11 -21.74
N PHE A 229 -0.88 3.14 -22.61
CA PHE A 229 -0.78 2.57 -23.94
C PHE A 229 0.23 3.29 -24.83
N THR A 230 0.35 4.62 -24.72
CA THR A 230 1.35 5.40 -25.44
C THR A 230 2.75 4.94 -25.07
N ASN A 231 3.07 4.85 -23.77
CA ASN A 231 4.36 4.37 -23.31
C ASN A 231 4.68 2.94 -23.77
N PHE A 232 3.67 2.06 -23.74
CA PHE A 232 3.83 0.68 -24.21
C PHE A 232 4.12 0.60 -25.71
N PHE A 233 3.34 1.29 -26.54
CA PHE A 233 3.55 1.28 -28.00
C PHE A 233 4.84 1.99 -28.40
N ASP A 234 5.22 3.06 -27.70
CA ASP A 234 6.48 3.75 -28.00
C ASP A 234 7.68 2.88 -27.60
N ALA A 235 7.60 2.12 -26.52
CA ALA A 235 8.62 1.13 -26.17
C ALA A 235 8.79 0.07 -27.27
N ILE A 236 7.69 -0.45 -27.84
CA ILE A 236 7.75 -1.38 -28.96
C ILE A 236 8.38 -0.75 -30.20
N ARG A 237 7.95 0.46 -30.59
CA ARG A 237 8.43 1.14 -31.80
C ARG A 237 9.92 1.49 -31.73
N ASN A 238 10.39 1.86 -30.53
CA ASN A 238 11.75 2.35 -30.33
C ASN A 238 12.70 1.30 -29.74
N GLY A 239 12.22 0.09 -29.42
CA GLY A 239 13.03 -0.97 -28.80
C GLY A 239 13.55 -0.60 -27.42
N THR A 240 12.79 0.20 -26.64
CA THR A 240 13.15 0.65 -25.30
C THR A 240 12.44 -0.18 -24.23
N SER A 241 12.97 -0.14 -22.99
CA SER A 241 12.33 -0.78 -21.85
C SER A 241 11.08 0.00 -21.39
N VAL A 242 10.14 -0.71 -20.79
CA VAL A 242 9.02 -0.12 -20.03
C VAL A 242 9.37 -0.04 -18.56
N VAL A 243 8.71 0.86 -17.82
CA VAL A 243 8.94 1.03 -16.38
C VAL A 243 8.50 -0.22 -15.61
N GLU A 244 7.31 -0.72 -15.91
CA GLU A 244 6.74 -1.91 -15.28
C GLU A 244 7.03 -3.16 -16.13
N ASP A 245 8.29 -3.54 -16.21
CA ASP A 245 8.71 -4.78 -16.85
C ASP A 245 8.36 -6.03 -15.99
N ALA A 246 8.66 -7.21 -16.51
CA ALA A 246 8.38 -8.47 -15.81
C ALA A 246 9.08 -8.56 -14.45
N THR A 247 10.26 -7.97 -14.30
CA THR A 247 11.00 -7.94 -13.02
C THR A 247 10.29 -7.05 -12.00
N PHE A 248 9.85 -5.85 -12.43
CA PHE A 248 9.08 -4.95 -11.59
C PHE A 248 7.75 -5.60 -11.17
N GLY A 249 7.03 -6.19 -12.13
CA GLY A 249 5.77 -6.89 -11.86
C GLY A 249 5.95 -8.04 -10.87
N PHE A 250 7.01 -8.85 -11.01
CA PHE A 250 7.29 -9.94 -10.06
C PHE A 250 7.62 -9.41 -8.66
N ARG A 251 8.38 -8.32 -8.54
CA ARG A 251 8.70 -7.68 -7.25
C ARG A 251 7.47 -7.16 -6.51
N ALA A 252 6.42 -6.76 -7.21
CA ALA A 252 5.15 -6.39 -6.60
C ALA A 252 4.26 -7.61 -6.31
N ALA A 253 4.15 -8.55 -7.26
CA ALA A 253 3.26 -9.69 -7.17
C ALA A 253 3.71 -10.72 -6.12
N ALA A 254 5.00 -11.05 -6.03
CA ALA A 254 5.47 -12.10 -5.13
C ALA A 254 5.27 -11.74 -3.64
N PRO A 255 5.60 -10.52 -3.15
CA PRO A 255 5.25 -10.10 -1.79
C PRO A 255 3.74 -10.03 -1.54
N ALA A 256 2.93 -9.64 -2.55
CA ALA A 256 1.48 -9.68 -2.46
C ALA A 256 0.97 -11.12 -2.21
N LEU A 257 1.45 -12.08 -3.00
CA LEU A 257 1.12 -13.50 -2.82
C LEU A 257 1.64 -14.07 -1.50
N ALA A 258 2.80 -13.60 -1.02
CA ALA A 258 3.33 -13.99 0.29
C ALA A 258 2.42 -13.56 1.45
N CYS A 259 1.52 -12.58 1.25
CA CYS A 259 0.45 -12.29 2.21
C CYS A 259 -0.51 -13.47 2.36
N ASN A 260 -0.87 -14.17 1.27
CA ASN A 260 -1.67 -15.39 1.38
C ASN A 260 -0.95 -16.48 2.15
N GLU A 261 0.34 -16.67 1.87
CA GLU A 261 1.18 -17.62 2.61
C GLU A 261 1.23 -17.30 4.11
N SER A 262 1.38 -16.02 4.46
CA SER A 262 1.34 -15.54 5.85
C SER A 262 -0.03 -15.79 6.49
N TYR A 263 -1.12 -15.46 5.80
CA TYR A 263 -2.48 -15.62 6.29
C TYR A 263 -2.84 -17.09 6.57
N PHE A 264 -2.58 -18.00 5.61
CA PHE A 264 -2.94 -19.40 5.73
C PHE A 264 -2.09 -20.14 6.77
N ASN A 265 -0.81 -19.82 6.84
CA ASN A 265 0.12 -20.49 7.78
C ASN A 265 0.29 -19.75 9.11
N LYS A 266 -0.34 -18.58 9.28
CA LYS A 266 -0.29 -17.73 10.50
C LYS A 266 1.14 -17.46 10.96
N LYS A 267 2.01 -17.13 10.00
CA LYS A 267 3.43 -16.89 10.25
C LYS A 267 3.93 -15.61 9.55
N ILE A 268 5.02 -15.06 10.08
CA ILE A 268 5.78 -14.02 9.39
C ILE A 268 6.59 -14.67 8.27
N ILE A 269 6.50 -14.10 7.06
CA ILE A 269 7.28 -14.53 5.91
C ILE A 269 8.53 -13.68 5.83
N GLN A 270 9.69 -14.35 5.71
CA GLN A 270 10.96 -13.69 5.42
C GLN A 270 11.19 -13.69 3.90
N TRP A 271 11.45 -12.52 3.35
CA TRP A 271 11.62 -12.32 1.91
C TRP A 271 12.99 -11.73 1.61
N ASP A 272 13.58 -12.14 0.51
CA ASP A 272 14.82 -11.57 -0.04
C ASP A 272 14.44 -10.67 -1.25
N PRO A 273 14.38 -9.34 -1.10
CA PRO A 273 13.98 -8.45 -2.18
C PRO A 273 15.02 -8.35 -3.30
N VAL A 274 16.28 -8.70 -3.03
CA VAL A 274 17.35 -8.65 -4.04
C VAL A 274 17.25 -9.87 -4.95
N ASN A 275 17.18 -11.07 -4.35
CA ASN A 275 17.14 -12.34 -5.08
C ASN A 275 15.70 -12.81 -5.40
N MET A 276 14.69 -12.03 -4.98
CA MET A 276 13.26 -12.27 -5.25
C MET A 276 12.79 -13.68 -4.84
N LYS A 277 13.08 -14.09 -3.59
CA LYS A 277 12.72 -15.41 -3.08
C LYS A 277 12.43 -15.40 -1.58
N LEU A 278 11.75 -16.43 -1.11
CA LEU A 278 11.60 -16.71 0.32
C LEU A 278 12.97 -17.05 0.96
N LYS A 279 13.16 -16.62 2.22
CA LYS A 279 14.33 -16.97 3.04
C LYS A 279 14.04 -18.16 3.92
#